data_116ab51b9a88441e2fffea79133e8fa0
#
_entry.id   116ab51b9a88441e2fffea79133e8fa0
#
_cell.length_a   1.000
_cell.length_b   1.000
_cell.length_c   1.000
_cell.angle_alpha   90.00
_cell.angle_beta   90.00
_cell.angle_gamma   90.00
#
_symmetry.space_group_name_H-M   'P 1'
#
loop_
_entity.id
_entity.type
_entity.pdbx_description
1 polymer ?
#
loop_
_entity_poly.entity_id
_entity_poly.type
_entity_poly.pdbx_seq_one_letter_code
_entity_poly.pdbx_strand_id
1 'polypeptide(L)'
;MKNAVQRFGKFLSSMVMPNIGAFIAWGFITALFIEAGWLPNAKLATLNGPMLNYLLPVLIAFQGGKLIGGDRGGVMGAIATIGVIVGAPDYPMLMGAMVMGPLAGFVIKKFDQAMDGRMPAGFEMLINNFSIGIFGMLLAIVGYYAIGPFMSAVLVVLKGGVQVLVDHSLLPLAAIFIEPAKVLFLNNAINHGIFTPIGIEQAAEAGKSIMYMLEANPGPGLGLLLAYWAFSKDKATKDSAPGAIIIHFFGGIHEVYFPYVLANPLTIIGMIAGGIVGTGTLTFLNVGTVATPSPGSIFSVVALSPK
;
A
#
# COMPACT_ATOMS: atom_id res chain seq x y z
N MET A 1 14.80 -21.39 0.78
CA MET A 1 14.55 -19.94 0.90
C MET A 1 13.60 -19.43 -0.19
N LYS A 2 13.85 -19.65 -1.50
CA LYS A 2 12.98 -19.18 -2.61
C LYS A 2 11.49 -19.53 -2.41
N ASN A 3 11.16 -20.77 -2.03
CA ASN A 3 9.77 -21.22 -1.83
C ASN A 3 9.09 -20.60 -0.60
N ALA A 4 9.83 -20.17 0.43
CA ALA A 4 9.27 -19.50 1.61
C ALA A 4 8.91 -18.06 1.29
N VAL A 5 9.80 -17.33 0.59
CA VAL A 5 9.56 -15.95 0.15
C VAL A 5 8.37 -15.88 -0.80
N GLN A 6 8.30 -16.82 -1.77
CA GLN A 6 7.15 -16.88 -2.68
C GLN A 6 5.82 -17.20 -1.97
N ARG A 7 5.83 -18.12 -0.98
CA ARG A 7 4.63 -18.42 -0.19
C ARG A 7 4.19 -17.22 0.62
N PHE A 8 5.13 -16.53 1.23
CA PHE A 8 4.85 -15.31 1.98
C PHE A 8 4.27 -14.21 1.07
N GLY A 9 4.90 -13.95 -0.09
CA GLY A 9 4.39 -12.99 -1.06
C GLY A 9 3.00 -13.33 -1.58
N LYS A 10 2.74 -14.61 -1.91
CA LYS A 10 1.40 -15.08 -2.31
C LYS A 10 0.37 -14.88 -1.19
N PHE A 11 0.75 -15.12 0.06
CA PHE A 11 -0.12 -14.88 1.20
C PHE A 11 -0.49 -13.40 1.34
N LEU A 12 0.50 -12.49 1.27
CA LEU A 12 0.26 -11.04 1.28
C LEU A 12 -0.63 -10.60 0.09
N SER A 13 -0.32 -11.09 -1.11
CA SER A 13 -1.12 -10.83 -2.30
C SER A 13 -2.59 -11.29 -2.15
N SER A 14 -2.81 -12.44 -1.53
CA SER A 14 -4.15 -12.98 -1.30
C SER A 14 -5.01 -12.11 -0.36
N MET A 15 -4.40 -11.23 0.43
CA MET A 15 -5.11 -10.25 1.25
C MET A 15 -5.51 -8.99 0.45
N VAL A 16 -4.75 -8.65 -0.58
CA VAL A 16 -4.91 -7.40 -1.34
C VAL A 16 -5.73 -7.61 -2.62
N MET A 17 -5.42 -8.67 -3.38
CA MET A 17 -6.02 -8.93 -4.70
C MET A 17 -7.55 -8.92 -4.73
N PRO A 18 -8.28 -9.53 -3.77
CA PRO A 18 -9.74 -9.49 -3.77
C PRO A 18 -10.31 -8.08 -3.59
N ASN A 19 -9.50 -7.16 -3.06
CA ASN A 19 -9.88 -5.79 -2.76
C ASN A 19 -9.42 -4.78 -3.81
N ILE A 20 -8.85 -5.23 -4.94
CA ILE A 20 -8.26 -4.33 -5.95
C ILE A 20 -9.28 -3.32 -6.51
N GLY A 21 -10.56 -3.70 -6.60
CA GLY A 21 -11.62 -2.79 -6.98
C GLY A 21 -11.77 -1.59 -6.05
N ALA A 22 -11.57 -1.77 -4.74
CA ALA A 22 -11.60 -0.68 -3.79
C ALA A 22 -10.39 0.26 -3.94
N PHE A 23 -9.19 -0.30 -4.25
CA PHE A 23 -8.01 0.51 -4.59
C PHE A 23 -8.21 1.32 -5.86
N ILE A 24 -8.80 0.71 -6.90
CA ILE A 24 -9.14 1.40 -8.15
C ILE A 24 -10.13 2.54 -7.87
N ALA A 25 -11.19 2.30 -7.11
CA ALA A 25 -12.18 3.32 -6.75
C ALA A 25 -11.55 4.48 -5.98
N TRP A 26 -10.72 4.19 -4.97
CA TRP A 26 -9.96 5.19 -4.24
C TRP A 26 -9.03 5.99 -5.16
N GLY A 27 -8.29 5.30 -6.04
CA GLY A 27 -7.39 5.94 -6.99
C GLY A 27 -8.12 6.88 -7.96
N PHE A 28 -9.28 6.49 -8.52
CA PHE A 28 -10.08 7.36 -9.37
C PHE A 28 -10.64 8.57 -8.62
N ILE A 29 -11.13 8.38 -7.39
CA ILE A 29 -11.61 9.50 -6.54
C ILE A 29 -10.47 10.48 -6.30
N THR A 30 -9.27 9.98 -5.96
CA THR A 30 -8.08 10.80 -5.76
C THR A 30 -7.71 11.53 -7.05
N ALA A 31 -7.55 10.81 -8.16
CA ALA A 31 -7.14 11.35 -9.45
C ALA A 31 -8.09 12.43 -9.99
N LEU A 32 -9.39 12.27 -9.75
CA LEU A 32 -10.38 13.19 -10.27
C LEU A 32 -10.58 14.41 -9.37
N PHE A 33 -10.70 14.23 -8.05
CA PHE A 33 -11.37 15.23 -7.21
C PHE A 33 -10.47 15.99 -6.26
N ILE A 34 -9.22 15.56 -6.00
CA ILE A 34 -8.30 16.38 -5.19
C ILE A 34 -7.99 17.71 -5.88
N GLU A 35 -7.43 18.67 -5.15
CA GLU A 35 -7.12 20.02 -5.65
C GLU A 35 -6.26 19.99 -6.92
N ALA A 36 -5.24 19.13 -6.98
CA ALA A 36 -4.39 18.91 -8.16
C ALA A 36 -4.95 17.89 -9.16
N GLY A 37 -6.18 17.42 -8.96
CA GLY A 37 -6.82 16.41 -9.82
C GLY A 37 -7.43 17.00 -11.09
N TRP A 38 -7.98 16.13 -11.93
CA TRP A 38 -8.51 16.50 -13.25
C TRP A 38 -9.83 17.26 -13.19
N LEU A 39 -10.66 17.01 -12.19
CA LEU A 39 -11.96 17.65 -11.95
C LEU A 39 -12.06 18.05 -10.47
N PRO A 40 -11.27 19.04 -10.00
CA PRO A 40 -11.18 19.37 -8.58
C PRO A 40 -12.55 19.64 -7.97
N ASN A 41 -12.86 18.93 -6.89
CA ASN A 41 -14.12 19.08 -6.15
C ASN A 41 -13.88 18.83 -4.67
N ALA A 42 -13.82 19.89 -3.87
CA ALA A 42 -13.50 19.81 -2.45
C ALA A 42 -14.47 18.90 -1.65
N LYS A 43 -15.75 18.82 -2.05
CA LYS A 43 -16.72 17.94 -1.39
C LYS A 43 -16.45 16.46 -1.70
N LEU A 44 -16.15 16.12 -2.95
CA LEU A 44 -15.88 14.73 -3.34
C LEU A 44 -14.47 14.29 -2.90
N ALA A 45 -13.52 15.21 -2.83
CA ALA A 45 -12.18 14.94 -2.32
C ALA A 45 -12.18 14.47 -0.86
N THR A 46 -13.20 14.80 -0.05
CA THR A 46 -13.33 14.29 1.33
C THR A 46 -13.47 12.78 1.42
N LEU A 47 -13.85 12.09 0.34
CA LEU A 47 -13.92 10.63 0.28
C LEU A 47 -12.54 9.97 0.31
N ASN A 48 -11.49 10.67 -0.11
CA ASN A 48 -10.14 10.12 -0.22
C ASN A 48 -9.61 9.60 1.13
N GLY A 49 -9.63 10.46 2.16
CA GLY A 49 -9.12 10.13 3.49
C GLY A 49 -9.78 8.90 4.12
N PRO A 50 -11.11 8.85 4.26
CA PRO A 50 -11.82 7.69 4.79
C PRO A 50 -11.56 6.38 4.03
N MET A 51 -11.47 6.45 2.70
CA MET A 51 -11.15 5.26 1.90
C MET A 51 -9.74 4.75 2.17
N LEU A 52 -8.74 5.65 2.18
CA LEU A 52 -7.34 5.27 2.39
C LEU A 52 -7.08 4.83 3.83
N ASN A 53 -7.58 5.59 4.81
CA ASN A 53 -7.21 5.39 6.21
C ASN A 53 -8.04 4.34 6.93
N TYR A 54 -9.27 4.06 6.47
CA TYR A 54 -10.18 3.11 7.11
C TYR A 54 -10.60 1.97 6.20
N LEU A 55 -11.22 2.26 5.05
CA LEU A 55 -11.82 1.23 4.21
C LEU A 55 -10.77 0.21 3.72
N LEU A 56 -9.69 0.68 3.12
CA LEU A 56 -8.67 -0.21 2.55
C LEU A 56 -7.98 -1.07 3.61
N PRO A 57 -7.50 -0.53 4.77
CA PRO A 57 -6.95 -1.37 5.83
C PRO A 57 -7.95 -2.39 6.37
N VAL A 58 -9.22 -2.01 6.58
CA VAL A 58 -10.26 -2.91 7.09
C VAL A 58 -10.54 -4.05 6.10
N LEU A 59 -10.63 -3.76 4.81
CA LEU A 59 -10.82 -4.79 3.78
C LEU A 59 -9.63 -5.78 3.70
N ILE A 60 -8.40 -5.27 3.79
CA ILE A 60 -7.19 -6.10 3.83
C ILE A 60 -7.20 -7.02 5.05
N ALA A 61 -7.50 -6.47 6.23
CA ALA A 61 -7.55 -7.24 7.47
C ALA A 61 -8.69 -8.26 7.47
N PHE A 62 -9.85 -7.89 6.95
CA PHE A 62 -10.97 -8.83 6.75
C PHE A 62 -10.52 -10.02 5.91
N GLN A 63 -9.90 -9.75 4.76
CA GLN A 63 -9.44 -10.81 3.88
C GLN A 63 -8.31 -11.64 4.52
N GLY A 64 -7.37 -11.01 5.23
CA GLY A 64 -6.30 -11.71 5.96
C GLY A 64 -6.83 -12.61 7.06
N GLY A 65 -7.81 -12.15 7.83
CA GLY A 65 -8.48 -12.93 8.85
C GLY A 65 -9.27 -14.09 8.28
N LYS A 66 -9.98 -13.84 7.16
CA LYS A 66 -10.76 -14.85 6.43
C LYS A 66 -9.88 -15.99 5.88
N LEU A 67 -8.70 -15.68 5.36
CA LEU A 67 -7.75 -16.67 4.84
C LEU A 67 -7.32 -17.69 5.91
N ILE A 68 -7.30 -17.30 7.18
CA ILE A 68 -6.83 -18.17 8.29
C ILE A 68 -7.96 -18.73 9.12
N GLY A 69 -8.96 -17.90 9.46
CA GLY A 69 -10.05 -18.23 10.41
C GLY A 69 -11.45 -18.25 9.78
N GLY A 70 -11.56 -18.32 8.44
CA GLY A 70 -12.85 -18.28 7.75
C GLY A 70 -13.57 -16.94 7.94
N ASP A 71 -14.88 -16.91 7.72
CA ASP A 71 -15.67 -15.68 7.79
C ASP A 71 -15.60 -15.01 9.17
N ARG A 72 -15.56 -15.80 10.23
CA ARG A 72 -15.40 -15.34 11.61
C ARG A 72 -14.06 -14.61 11.80
N GLY A 73 -12.99 -15.18 11.24
CA GLY A 73 -11.66 -14.54 11.23
C GLY A 73 -11.65 -13.21 10.47
N GLY A 74 -12.41 -13.13 9.37
CA GLY A 74 -12.56 -11.91 8.61
C GLY A 74 -13.21 -10.79 9.43
N VAL A 75 -14.35 -11.05 10.04
CA VAL A 75 -15.06 -10.06 10.88
C VAL A 75 -14.17 -9.61 12.06
N MET A 76 -13.54 -10.57 12.74
CA MET A 76 -12.66 -10.26 13.87
C MET A 76 -11.43 -9.45 13.44
N GLY A 77 -10.86 -9.74 12.26
CA GLY A 77 -9.78 -8.99 11.66
C GLY A 77 -10.15 -7.53 11.38
N ALA A 78 -11.34 -7.32 10.82
CA ALA A 78 -11.88 -5.97 10.59
C ALA A 78 -12.01 -5.17 11.89
N ILE A 79 -12.60 -5.77 12.94
CA ILE A 79 -12.76 -5.12 14.25
C ILE A 79 -11.39 -4.78 14.84
N ALA A 80 -10.48 -5.75 14.89
CA ALA A 80 -9.17 -5.59 15.52
C ALA A 80 -8.32 -4.51 14.84
N THR A 81 -8.43 -4.36 13.51
CA THR A 81 -7.65 -3.39 12.74
C THR A 81 -8.05 -1.95 13.01
N ILE A 82 -9.26 -1.68 13.46
CA ILE A 82 -9.63 -0.32 13.90
C ILE A 82 -8.71 0.14 15.04
N GLY A 83 -8.34 -0.76 15.96
CA GLY A 83 -7.37 -0.44 17.01
C GLY A 83 -6.00 -0.05 16.44
N VAL A 84 -5.51 -0.77 15.42
CA VAL A 84 -4.24 -0.45 14.75
C VAL A 84 -4.28 0.93 14.09
N ILE A 85 -5.38 1.23 13.38
CA ILE A 85 -5.56 2.50 12.68
C ILE A 85 -5.57 3.67 13.68
N VAL A 86 -6.36 3.56 14.73
CA VAL A 86 -6.49 4.62 15.74
C VAL A 86 -5.24 4.76 16.61
N GLY A 87 -4.49 3.66 16.81
CA GLY A 87 -3.22 3.66 17.54
C GLY A 87 -2.04 4.28 16.78
N ALA A 88 -2.20 4.57 15.47
CA ALA A 88 -1.19 5.22 14.64
C ALA A 88 -1.84 6.12 13.57
N PRO A 89 -2.48 7.22 13.98
CA PRO A 89 -3.34 8.02 13.11
C PRO A 89 -2.58 8.78 12.01
N ASP A 90 -1.27 8.98 12.18
CA ASP A 90 -0.44 9.73 11.24
C ASP A 90 -0.16 8.98 9.93
N TYR A 91 -0.47 7.68 9.87
CA TYR A 91 -0.15 6.83 8.74
C TYR A 91 -1.33 5.96 8.30
N PRO A 92 -1.55 5.75 7.00
CA PRO A 92 -2.46 4.71 6.51
C PRO A 92 -1.94 3.33 6.93
N MET A 93 -2.67 2.65 7.84
CA MET A 93 -2.24 1.39 8.46
C MET A 93 -2.53 0.14 7.61
N LEU A 94 -2.24 0.20 6.30
CA LEU A 94 -2.39 -0.93 5.38
C LEU A 94 -1.46 -2.09 5.77
N MET A 95 -0.21 -1.79 6.11
CA MET A 95 0.75 -2.81 6.58
C MET A 95 0.36 -3.37 7.95
N GLY A 96 -0.13 -2.52 8.86
CA GLY A 96 -0.66 -2.96 10.16
C GLY A 96 -1.86 -3.89 10.00
N ALA A 97 -2.72 -3.64 9.02
CA ALA A 97 -3.84 -4.51 8.67
C ALA A 97 -3.39 -5.89 8.15
N MET A 98 -2.29 -5.94 7.36
CA MET A 98 -1.71 -7.21 6.89
C MET A 98 -1.16 -8.08 8.04
N VAL A 99 -0.84 -7.50 9.18
CA VAL A 99 -0.40 -8.21 10.40
C VAL A 99 -1.61 -8.57 11.25
N MET A 100 -2.49 -7.60 11.52
CA MET A 100 -3.62 -7.78 12.45
C MET A 100 -4.68 -8.73 11.92
N GLY A 101 -5.00 -8.69 10.63
CA GLY A 101 -6.01 -9.58 10.02
C GLY A 101 -5.68 -11.05 10.22
N PRO A 102 -4.50 -11.54 9.76
CA PRO A 102 -4.06 -12.90 9.99
C PRO A 102 -3.97 -13.28 11.47
N LEU A 103 -3.51 -12.39 12.33
CA LEU A 103 -3.45 -12.61 13.78
C LEU A 103 -4.86 -12.87 14.36
N ALA A 104 -5.83 -12.05 13.99
CA ALA A 104 -7.22 -12.22 14.40
C ALA A 104 -7.80 -13.57 13.89
N GLY A 105 -7.54 -13.88 12.62
CA GLY A 105 -7.94 -15.17 12.05
C GLY A 105 -7.30 -16.36 12.77
N PHE A 106 -6.06 -16.26 13.18
CA PHE A 106 -5.37 -17.28 13.95
C PHE A 106 -5.98 -17.46 15.35
N VAL A 107 -6.27 -16.38 16.05
CA VAL A 107 -6.88 -16.42 17.40
C VAL A 107 -8.23 -17.09 17.35
N ILE A 108 -9.13 -16.68 16.45
CA ILE A 108 -10.46 -17.26 16.38
C ILE A 108 -10.42 -18.73 15.93
N LYS A 109 -9.54 -19.08 15.00
CA LYS A 109 -9.34 -20.46 14.58
C LYS A 109 -8.92 -21.36 15.77
N LYS A 110 -8.02 -20.86 16.62
CA LYS A 110 -7.59 -21.59 17.82
C LYS A 110 -8.72 -21.75 18.82
N PHE A 111 -9.53 -20.71 19.00
CA PHE A 111 -10.72 -20.79 19.84
C PHE A 111 -11.71 -21.83 19.30
N ASP A 112 -12.01 -21.81 18.00
CA ASP A 112 -12.94 -22.75 17.37
C ASP A 112 -12.47 -24.20 17.52
N GLN A 113 -11.17 -24.44 17.33
CA GLN A 113 -10.56 -25.75 17.55
C GLN A 113 -10.68 -26.24 19.01
N ALA A 114 -10.56 -25.30 19.97
CA ALA A 114 -10.70 -25.64 21.40
C ALA A 114 -12.16 -25.90 21.82
N MET A 115 -13.12 -25.29 21.12
CA MET A 115 -14.54 -25.42 21.39
C MET A 115 -15.22 -26.52 20.58
N ASP A 116 -14.52 -27.16 19.66
CA ASP A 116 -15.06 -28.22 18.81
C ASP A 116 -15.55 -29.40 19.66
N GLY A 117 -16.79 -29.80 19.43
CA GLY A 117 -17.47 -30.84 20.19
C GLY A 117 -17.81 -30.48 21.66
N ARG A 118 -17.54 -29.24 22.10
CA ARG A 118 -17.79 -28.78 23.49
C ARG A 118 -18.90 -27.74 23.59
N MET A 119 -19.43 -27.26 22.48
CA MET A 119 -20.50 -26.26 22.50
C MET A 119 -21.84 -26.94 22.90
N PRO A 120 -22.55 -26.38 23.90
CA PRO A 120 -23.88 -26.85 24.24
C PRO A 120 -24.85 -26.64 23.07
N ALA A 121 -25.71 -27.61 22.80
CA ALA A 121 -26.72 -27.52 21.77
C ALA A 121 -27.62 -26.28 21.98
N GLY A 122 -27.82 -25.48 20.94
CA GLY A 122 -28.60 -24.25 20.96
C GLY A 122 -27.85 -22.98 21.39
N PHE A 123 -26.60 -23.10 21.88
CA PHE A 123 -25.78 -21.94 22.25
C PHE A 123 -24.71 -21.60 21.22
N GLU A 124 -24.62 -22.35 20.13
CA GLU A 124 -23.56 -22.16 19.10
C GLU A 124 -23.54 -20.74 18.54
N MET A 125 -24.70 -20.18 18.19
CA MET A 125 -24.80 -18.82 17.65
C MET A 125 -24.34 -17.77 18.67
N LEU A 126 -24.74 -17.93 19.94
CA LEU A 126 -24.36 -17.04 21.02
C LEU A 126 -22.83 -17.06 21.22
N ILE A 127 -22.25 -18.25 21.40
CA ILE A 127 -20.80 -18.42 21.61
C ILE A 127 -20.02 -17.89 20.41
N ASN A 128 -20.49 -18.16 19.20
CA ASN A 128 -19.84 -17.71 17.97
C ASN A 128 -19.80 -16.18 17.86
N ASN A 129 -20.89 -15.49 18.13
CA ASN A 129 -20.95 -14.04 18.04
C ASN A 129 -20.19 -13.35 19.19
N PHE A 130 -20.37 -13.83 20.42
CA PHE A 130 -19.68 -13.25 21.58
C PHE A 130 -18.16 -13.45 21.51
N SER A 131 -17.69 -14.62 21.04
CA SER A 131 -16.25 -14.82 20.89
C SER A 131 -15.61 -13.89 19.88
N ILE A 132 -16.27 -13.64 18.73
CA ILE A 132 -15.78 -12.64 17.77
C ILE A 132 -15.74 -11.24 18.41
N GLY A 133 -16.81 -10.86 19.11
CA GLY A 133 -16.91 -9.54 19.74
C GLY A 133 -15.86 -9.34 20.84
N ILE A 134 -15.73 -10.29 21.75
CA ILE A 134 -14.81 -10.20 22.89
C ILE A 134 -13.35 -10.25 22.42
N PHE A 135 -12.97 -11.26 21.62
CA PHE A 135 -11.59 -11.34 21.11
C PHE A 135 -11.28 -10.24 20.14
N GLY A 136 -12.23 -9.79 19.30
CA GLY A 136 -12.08 -8.64 18.44
C GLY A 136 -11.80 -7.37 19.21
N MET A 137 -12.54 -7.11 20.30
CA MET A 137 -12.29 -5.98 21.21
C MET A 137 -10.90 -6.08 21.86
N LEU A 138 -10.53 -7.24 22.40
CA LEU A 138 -9.21 -7.41 23.02
C LEU A 138 -8.08 -7.19 22.03
N LEU A 139 -8.21 -7.72 20.80
CA LEU A 139 -7.23 -7.50 19.74
C LEU A 139 -7.23 -6.05 19.22
N ALA A 140 -8.35 -5.34 19.22
CA ALA A 140 -8.37 -3.92 18.94
C ALA A 140 -7.58 -3.12 19.98
N ILE A 141 -7.70 -3.47 21.27
CA ILE A 141 -6.89 -2.88 22.34
C ILE A 141 -5.39 -3.18 22.15
N VAL A 142 -5.03 -4.42 21.81
CA VAL A 142 -3.65 -4.79 21.45
C VAL A 142 -3.19 -4.04 20.20
N GLY A 143 -4.05 -3.88 19.22
CA GLY A 143 -3.83 -3.08 18.01
C GLY A 143 -3.46 -1.64 18.34
N TYR A 144 -4.22 -1.03 19.21
CA TYR A 144 -4.04 0.35 19.64
C TYR A 144 -2.72 0.57 20.39
N TYR A 145 -2.41 -0.27 21.39
CA TYR A 145 -1.25 -0.05 22.25
C TYR A 145 0.06 -0.69 21.75
N ALA A 146 -0.02 -1.69 20.89
CA ALA A 146 1.17 -2.44 20.45
C ALA A 146 1.38 -2.41 18.94
N ILE A 147 0.44 -2.94 18.15
CA ILE A 147 0.66 -3.13 16.70
C ILE A 147 0.73 -1.78 15.96
N GLY A 148 -0.17 -0.84 16.24
CA GLY A 148 -0.16 0.50 15.64
C GLY A 148 1.16 1.24 15.91
N PRO A 149 1.55 1.47 17.18
CA PRO A 149 2.82 2.11 17.50
C PRO A 149 4.05 1.37 16.97
N PHE A 150 4.07 0.03 17.00
CA PHE A 150 5.16 -0.74 16.41
C PHE A 150 5.29 -0.50 14.92
N MET A 151 4.19 -0.55 14.18
CA MET A 151 4.19 -0.30 12.75
C MET A 151 4.55 1.14 12.41
N SER A 152 4.09 2.09 13.21
CA SER A 152 4.53 3.50 13.10
C SER A 152 6.06 3.63 13.28
N ALA A 153 6.64 2.96 14.27
CA ALA A 153 8.10 2.96 14.46
C ALA A 153 8.85 2.36 13.26
N VAL A 154 8.34 1.27 12.67
CA VAL A 154 8.90 0.70 11.42
C VAL A 154 8.86 1.72 10.30
N LEU A 155 7.76 2.45 10.14
CA LEU A 155 7.62 3.52 9.15
C LEU A 155 8.64 4.65 9.37
N VAL A 156 8.83 5.08 10.61
CA VAL A 156 9.83 6.12 10.95
C VAL A 156 11.24 5.68 10.55
N VAL A 157 11.63 4.42 10.81
CA VAL A 157 12.93 3.89 10.40
C VAL A 157 13.09 3.90 8.88
N LEU A 158 12.06 3.47 8.15
CA LEU A 158 12.10 3.49 6.68
C LEU A 158 12.22 4.92 6.13
N LYS A 159 11.48 5.88 6.70
CA LYS A 159 11.61 7.30 6.36
C LYS A 159 13.02 7.82 6.61
N GLY A 160 13.59 7.50 7.79
CA GLY A 160 14.95 7.90 8.14
C GLY A 160 15.99 7.38 7.17
N GLY A 161 15.86 6.13 6.70
CA GLY A 161 16.75 5.58 5.69
C GLY A 161 16.74 6.35 4.38
N VAL A 162 15.56 6.73 3.91
CA VAL A 162 15.41 7.56 2.71
C VAL A 162 16.02 8.95 2.91
N GLN A 163 15.77 9.58 4.08
CA GLN A 163 16.29 10.92 4.37
C GLN A 163 17.83 10.95 4.35
N VAL A 164 18.52 9.95 4.92
CA VAL A 164 19.99 9.85 4.86
C VAL A 164 20.50 9.84 3.43
N LEU A 165 19.83 9.17 2.50
CA LEU A 165 20.24 9.14 1.09
C LEU A 165 20.01 10.47 0.39
N VAL A 166 18.93 11.17 0.74
CA VAL A 166 18.66 12.53 0.24
C VAL A 166 19.78 13.48 0.70
N ASP A 167 20.11 13.48 1.97
CA ASP A 167 21.12 14.37 2.56
C ASP A 167 22.52 14.18 1.96
N HIS A 168 22.84 12.96 1.49
CA HIS A 168 24.12 12.64 0.87
C HIS A 168 24.12 12.70 -0.67
N SER A 169 23.07 13.22 -1.30
CA SER A 169 22.92 13.30 -2.76
C SER A 169 22.96 11.95 -3.48
N LEU A 170 22.65 10.87 -2.80
CA LEU A 170 22.58 9.50 -3.34
C LEU A 170 21.17 9.15 -3.80
N LEU A 171 20.49 10.10 -4.42
CA LEU A 171 19.09 9.98 -4.83
C LEU A 171 18.75 8.72 -5.65
N PRO A 172 19.56 8.29 -6.61
CA PRO A 172 19.27 7.02 -7.31
C PRO A 172 19.19 5.83 -6.39
N LEU A 173 20.02 5.76 -5.33
CA LEU A 173 20.01 4.67 -4.36
C LEU A 173 18.79 4.72 -3.43
N ALA A 174 18.08 5.84 -3.36
CA ALA A 174 16.82 5.93 -2.64
C ALA A 174 15.79 4.90 -3.13
N ALA A 175 15.87 4.45 -4.40
CA ALA A 175 15.02 3.41 -4.95
C ALA A 175 15.11 2.09 -4.16
N ILE A 176 16.23 1.81 -3.47
CA ILE A 176 16.38 0.63 -2.60
C ILE A 176 15.34 0.62 -1.48
N PHE A 177 14.96 1.79 -0.98
CA PHE A 177 13.94 1.97 0.06
C PHE A 177 12.57 2.28 -0.54
N ILE A 178 12.51 3.12 -1.57
CA ILE A 178 11.26 3.61 -2.16
C ILE A 178 10.48 2.45 -2.80
N GLU A 179 11.11 1.63 -3.64
CA GLU A 179 10.38 0.60 -4.38
C GLU A 179 9.81 -0.50 -3.46
N PRO A 180 10.55 -1.04 -2.48
CA PRO A 180 9.94 -1.92 -1.48
C PRO A 180 8.86 -1.23 -0.65
N ALA A 181 9.08 0.03 -0.27
CA ALA A 181 8.11 0.77 0.52
C ALA A 181 6.79 1.01 -0.23
N LYS A 182 6.83 1.32 -1.54
CA LYS A 182 5.61 1.41 -2.37
C LYS A 182 4.79 0.12 -2.27
N VAL A 183 5.42 -1.04 -2.50
CA VAL A 183 4.74 -2.34 -2.48
C VAL A 183 4.19 -2.69 -1.09
N LEU A 184 4.74 -2.11 -0.04
CA LEU A 184 4.22 -2.19 1.33
C LEU A 184 3.18 -1.11 1.64
N PHE A 185 2.68 -0.38 0.64
CA PHE A 185 1.69 0.69 0.76
C PHE A 185 2.15 1.89 1.61
N LEU A 186 3.47 2.15 1.62
CA LEU A 186 4.08 3.26 2.35
C LEU A 186 4.37 4.46 1.44
N ASN A 187 4.05 4.36 0.16
CA ASN A 187 4.28 5.36 -0.85
C ASN A 187 3.81 6.77 -0.42
N ASN A 188 2.57 6.90 0.02
CA ASN A 188 2.02 8.18 0.46
C ASN A 188 2.75 8.76 1.68
N ALA A 189 3.14 7.91 2.65
CA ALA A 189 3.86 8.36 3.83
C ALA A 189 5.25 8.92 3.46
N ILE A 190 5.96 8.29 2.54
CA ILE A 190 7.26 8.74 2.06
C ILE A 190 7.11 9.99 1.19
N ASN A 191 6.17 9.96 0.25
CA ASN A 191 5.95 11.06 -0.67
C ASN A 191 5.55 12.34 0.07
N HIS A 192 4.47 12.29 0.84
CA HIS A 192 3.97 13.48 1.55
C HIS A 192 4.75 13.82 2.82
N GLY A 193 5.35 12.84 3.46
CA GLY A 193 6.10 13.04 4.70
C GLY A 193 7.55 13.46 4.52
N ILE A 194 8.17 13.20 3.36
CA ILE A 194 9.58 13.49 3.12
C ILE A 194 9.76 14.28 1.83
N PHE A 195 9.35 13.71 0.70
CA PHE A 195 9.72 14.29 -0.60
C PHE A 195 8.95 15.58 -0.91
N THR A 196 7.68 15.67 -0.56
CA THR A 196 6.90 16.88 -0.81
C THR A 196 7.44 18.09 -0.05
N PRO A 197 7.73 18.06 1.27
CA PRO A 197 8.33 19.17 1.98
C PRO A 197 9.67 19.63 1.38
N ILE A 198 10.59 18.69 1.11
CA ILE A 198 11.89 19.00 0.51
C ILE A 198 11.70 19.56 -0.91
N GLY A 199 10.77 18.99 -1.67
CA GLY A 199 10.45 19.44 -3.02
C GLY A 199 9.91 20.87 -3.06
N ILE A 200 9.13 21.30 -2.07
CA ILE A 200 8.62 22.67 -1.95
C ILE A 200 9.78 23.66 -1.79
N GLU A 201 10.73 23.36 -0.90
CA GLU A 201 11.93 24.18 -0.71
C GLU A 201 12.73 24.32 -2.03
N GLN A 202 13.06 23.19 -2.66
CA GLN A 202 13.82 23.18 -3.90
C GLN A 202 13.08 23.86 -5.05
N ALA A 203 11.77 23.67 -5.16
CA ALA A 203 10.98 24.32 -6.21
C ALA A 203 10.84 25.82 -5.99
N ALA A 204 10.84 26.31 -4.76
CA ALA A 204 10.87 27.73 -4.44
C ALA A 204 12.19 28.39 -4.88
N GLU A 205 13.32 27.68 -4.79
CA GLU A 205 14.65 28.20 -5.18
C GLU A 205 14.95 28.02 -6.68
N ALA A 206 14.67 26.81 -7.21
CA ALA A 206 15.08 26.41 -8.56
C ALA A 206 13.92 26.33 -9.58
N GLY A 207 12.69 26.64 -9.18
CA GLY A 207 11.48 26.56 -10.03
C GLY A 207 10.98 25.13 -10.26
N LYS A 208 11.69 24.10 -9.79
CA LYS A 208 11.33 22.68 -9.92
C LYS A 208 12.06 21.84 -8.90
N SER A 209 11.57 20.60 -8.67
CA SER A 209 12.26 19.63 -7.84
C SER A 209 12.12 18.22 -8.39
N ILE A 210 13.22 17.46 -8.33
CA ILE A 210 13.26 16.02 -8.62
C ILE A 210 12.61 15.21 -7.50
N MET A 211 12.55 15.75 -6.26
CA MET A 211 11.95 15.07 -5.12
C MET A 211 10.51 14.64 -5.39
N TYR A 212 9.77 15.44 -6.13
CA TYR A 212 8.41 15.15 -6.53
C TYR A 212 8.28 13.93 -7.47
N MET A 213 9.38 13.52 -8.13
CA MET A 213 9.39 12.40 -9.07
C MET A 213 9.91 11.10 -8.49
N LEU A 214 10.49 11.10 -7.28
CA LEU A 214 11.15 9.90 -6.73
C LEU A 214 10.14 8.78 -6.44
N GLU A 215 9.01 9.11 -5.86
CA GLU A 215 7.93 8.16 -5.60
C GLU A 215 6.96 8.07 -6.78
N ALA A 216 6.57 9.21 -7.34
CA ALA A 216 5.56 9.30 -8.39
C ALA A 216 6.03 8.78 -9.76
N ASN A 217 7.32 8.42 -9.92
CA ASN A 217 7.87 7.88 -11.17
C ASN A 217 7.15 6.59 -11.60
N PRO A 218 6.41 6.60 -12.73
CA PRO A 218 5.69 5.42 -13.20
C PRO A 218 6.60 4.37 -13.89
N GLY A 219 7.86 4.70 -14.18
CA GLY A 219 8.76 3.87 -14.97
C GLY A 219 8.95 2.45 -14.46
N PRO A 220 9.34 2.25 -13.18
CA PRO A 220 9.55 0.90 -12.63
C PRO A 220 8.28 0.03 -12.67
N GLY A 221 7.13 0.59 -12.29
CA GLY A 221 5.84 -0.13 -12.34
C GLY A 221 5.41 -0.48 -13.76
N LEU A 222 5.57 0.46 -14.69
CA LEU A 222 5.29 0.21 -16.11
C LEU A 222 6.18 -0.90 -16.67
N GLY A 223 7.49 -0.84 -16.41
CA GLY A 223 8.44 -1.86 -16.84
C GLY A 223 8.08 -3.27 -16.32
N LEU A 224 7.70 -3.34 -15.03
CA LEU A 224 7.22 -4.59 -14.42
C LEU A 224 5.97 -5.14 -15.13
N LEU A 225 4.96 -4.31 -15.33
CA LEU A 225 3.69 -4.73 -15.95
C LEU A 225 3.90 -5.15 -17.42
N LEU A 226 4.74 -4.42 -18.16
CA LEU A 226 5.14 -4.81 -19.52
C LEU A 226 5.86 -6.16 -19.56
N ALA A 227 6.74 -6.41 -18.58
CA ALA A 227 7.42 -7.70 -18.47
C ALA A 227 6.42 -8.84 -18.17
N TYR A 228 5.45 -8.65 -17.31
CA TYR A 228 4.40 -9.63 -17.06
C TYR A 228 3.54 -9.87 -18.30
N TRP A 229 3.14 -8.81 -19.00
CA TRP A 229 2.38 -8.93 -20.24
C TRP A 229 3.13 -9.71 -21.31
N ALA A 230 4.41 -9.42 -21.51
CA ALA A 230 5.22 -10.05 -22.55
C ALA A 230 5.62 -11.50 -22.20
N PHE A 231 6.09 -11.75 -20.97
CA PHE A 231 6.84 -12.94 -20.60
C PHE A 231 6.17 -13.84 -19.57
N SER A 232 5.03 -13.46 -18.95
CA SER A 232 4.37 -14.32 -17.98
C SER A 232 3.88 -15.62 -18.62
N LYS A 233 4.13 -16.73 -17.94
CA LYS A 233 3.59 -18.05 -18.29
C LYS A 233 2.22 -18.29 -17.67
N ASP A 234 1.87 -17.57 -16.60
CA ASP A 234 0.54 -17.61 -16.01
C ASP A 234 -0.41 -16.75 -16.83
N LYS A 235 -1.41 -17.42 -17.42
CA LYS A 235 -2.37 -16.77 -18.33
C LYS A 235 -3.18 -15.67 -17.63
N ALA A 236 -3.63 -15.90 -16.40
CA ALA A 236 -4.43 -14.92 -15.66
C ALA A 236 -3.64 -13.63 -15.41
N THR A 237 -2.39 -13.76 -14.97
CA THR A 237 -1.48 -12.62 -14.78
C THR A 237 -1.18 -11.89 -16.08
N LYS A 238 -0.94 -12.65 -17.17
CA LYS A 238 -0.66 -12.08 -18.49
C LYS A 238 -1.85 -11.29 -19.03
N ASP A 239 -3.06 -11.86 -18.93
CA ASP A 239 -4.29 -11.26 -19.46
C ASP A 239 -4.74 -10.03 -18.63
N SER A 240 -4.40 -9.95 -17.34
CA SER A 240 -4.71 -8.79 -16.48
C SER A 240 -3.72 -7.62 -16.65
N ALA A 241 -2.50 -7.88 -17.10
CA ALA A 241 -1.45 -6.86 -17.16
C ALA A 241 -1.77 -5.65 -18.06
N PRO A 242 -2.39 -5.77 -19.26
CA PRO A 242 -2.75 -4.62 -20.08
C PRO A 242 -3.68 -3.64 -19.39
N GLY A 243 -4.70 -4.14 -18.66
CA GLY A 243 -5.59 -3.30 -17.87
C GLY A 243 -4.82 -2.58 -16.75
N ALA A 244 -3.93 -3.28 -16.07
CA ALA A 244 -3.09 -2.69 -15.04
C ALA A 244 -2.13 -1.63 -15.61
N ILE A 245 -1.58 -1.80 -16.82
CA ILE A 245 -0.74 -0.80 -17.50
C ILE A 245 -1.53 0.49 -17.72
N ILE A 246 -2.76 0.39 -18.21
CA ILE A 246 -3.60 1.57 -18.46
C ILE A 246 -3.87 2.31 -17.13
N ILE A 247 -4.28 1.60 -16.11
CA ILE A 247 -4.60 2.17 -14.80
C ILE A 247 -3.35 2.79 -14.15
N HIS A 248 -2.20 2.13 -14.26
CA HIS A 248 -0.95 2.62 -13.71
C HIS A 248 -0.41 3.83 -14.47
N PHE A 249 -0.14 3.68 -15.76
CA PHE A 249 0.59 4.67 -16.53
C PHE A 249 -0.24 5.92 -16.85
N PHE A 250 -1.48 5.72 -17.26
CA PHE A 250 -2.38 6.81 -17.60
C PHE A 250 -3.22 7.28 -16.40
N GLY A 251 -3.63 6.37 -15.52
CA GLY A 251 -4.40 6.69 -14.31
C GLY A 251 -3.52 7.13 -13.14
N GLY A 252 -2.24 6.78 -13.12
CA GLY A 252 -1.30 7.14 -12.05
C GLY A 252 -1.49 6.35 -10.76
N ILE A 253 -2.18 5.21 -10.82
CA ILE A 253 -2.47 4.37 -9.64
C ILE A 253 -1.39 3.31 -9.53
N HIS A 254 -0.41 3.56 -8.65
CA HIS A 254 0.74 2.66 -8.46
C HIS A 254 0.34 1.35 -7.77
N GLU A 255 -0.63 1.39 -6.89
CA GLU A 255 -1.12 0.25 -6.13
C GLU A 255 -1.59 -0.92 -7.01
N VAL A 256 -1.96 -0.65 -8.27
CA VAL A 256 -2.42 -1.68 -9.19
C VAL A 256 -1.34 -2.71 -9.54
N TYR A 257 -0.05 -2.36 -9.49
CA TYR A 257 1.04 -3.31 -9.74
C TYR A 257 1.56 -4.01 -8.48
N PHE A 258 1.24 -3.53 -7.28
CA PHE A 258 1.73 -4.14 -6.04
C PHE A 258 1.41 -5.63 -5.92
N PRO A 259 0.20 -6.11 -6.28
CA PRO A 259 -0.11 -7.52 -6.27
C PRO A 259 0.82 -8.37 -7.16
N TYR A 260 1.29 -7.83 -8.29
CA TYR A 260 2.21 -8.53 -9.18
C TYR A 260 3.58 -8.74 -8.53
N VAL A 261 4.07 -7.73 -7.79
CA VAL A 261 5.32 -7.86 -7.01
C VAL A 261 5.12 -8.83 -5.85
N LEU A 262 4.02 -8.74 -5.12
CA LEU A 262 3.72 -9.62 -3.99
C LEU A 262 3.55 -11.09 -4.42
N ALA A 263 3.01 -11.34 -5.62
CA ALA A 263 2.90 -12.67 -6.19
C ALA A 263 4.28 -13.27 -6.55
N ASN A 264 5.24 -12.46 -6.94
CA ASN A 264 6.63 -12.85 -7.20
C ASN A 264 7.61 -11.83 -6.60
N PRO A 265 7.90 -11.90 -5.29
CA PRO A 265 8.70 -10.89 -4.59
C PRO A 265 10.11 -10.66 -5.15
N LEU A 266 10.66 -11.59 -5.94
CA LEU A 266 11.95 -11.38 -6.59
C LEU A 266 11.92 -10.27 -7.65
N THR A 267 10.75 -9.91 -8.15
CA THR A 267 10.61 -8.81 -9.10
C THR A 267 10.91 -7.45 -8.48
N ILE A 268 10.94 -7.34 -7.15
CA ILE A 268 11.37 -6.13 -6.46
C ILE A 268 12.79 -5.71 -6.83
N ILE A 269 13.66 -6.66 -7.14
CA ILE A 269 15.03 -6.38 -7.60
C ILE A 269 15.00 -5.61 -8.92
N GLY A 270 14.12 -6.03 -9.84
CA GLY A 270 13.90 -5.32 -11.11
C GLY A 270 13.29 -3.92 -10.90
N MET A 271 12.38 -3.80 -9.94
CA MET A 271 11.80 -2.50 -9.56
C MET A 271 12.86 -1.54 -9.02
N ILE A 272 13.70 -2.03 -8.09
CA ILE A 272 14.82 -1.26 -7.52
C ILE A 272 15.79 -0.83 -8.64
N ALA A 273 16.19 -1.76 -9.51
CA ALA A 273 17.07 -1.44 -10.64
C ALA A 273 16.45 -0.40 -11.58
N GLY A 274 15.16 -0.55 -11.91
CA GLY A 274 14.40 0.41 -12.71
C GLY A 274 14.30 1.77 -12.03
N GLY A 275 14.08 1.81 -10.71
CA GLY A 275 14.05 3.03 -9.91
C GLY A 275 15.41 3.74 -9.88
N ILE A 276 16.51 2.98 -9.68
CA ILE A 276 17.89 3.53 -9.70
C ILE A 276 18.17 4.16 -11.08
N VAL A 277 17.94 3.43 -12.16
CA VAL A 277 18.18 3.93 -13.52
C VAL A 277 17.28 5.12 -13.83
N GLY A 278 15.98 5.02 -13.49
CA GLY A 278 15.02 6.10 -13.74
C GLY A 278 15.38 7.37 -12.97
N THR A 279 15.62 7.29 -11.67
CA THR A 279 16.04 8.44 -10.87
C THR A 279 17.39 8.98 -11.31
N GLY A 280 18.36 8.10 -11.63
CA GLY A 280 19.66 8.50 -12.19
C GLY A 280 19.52 9.28 -13.49
N THR A 281 18.66 8.81 -14.39
CA THR A 281 18.37 9.50 -15.66
C THR A 281 17.73 10.88 -15.41
N LEU A 282 16.73 10.96 -14.53
CA LEU A 282 16.08 12.22 -14.19
C LEU A 282 17.08 13.21 -13.55
N THR A 283 17.96 12.73 -12.68
CA THR A 283 19.03 13.54 -12.06
C THR A 283 20.02 14.04 -13.12
N PHE A 284 20.49 13.14 -13.98
CA PHE A 284 21.45 13.49 -15.04
C PHE A 284 20.89 14.51 -16.03
N LEU A 285 19.62 14.38 -16.41
CA LEU A 285 18.94 15.31 -17.30
C LEU A 285 18.41 16.56 -16.58
N ASN A 286 18.63 16.66 -15.26
CA ASN A 286 18.13 17.77 -14.44
C ASN A 286 16.61 17.97 -14.60
N VAL A 287 15.84 16.87 -14.58
CA VAL A 287 14.39 16.89 -14.72
C VAL A 287 13.73 17.01 -13.34
N GLY A 288 12.65 17.76 -13.26
CA GLY A 288 11.83 17.89 -12.05
C GLY A 288 10.48 18.49 -12.40
N THR A 289 9.55 18.42 -11.47
CA THR A 289 8.22 19.02 -11.59
C THR A 289 8.07 20.22 -10.65
N VAL A 290 7.09 21.08 -10.91
CA VAL A 290 6.80 22.28 -10.08
C VAL A 290 6.02 21.92 -8.81
N ALA A 291 5.35 20.76 -8.81
CA ALA A 291 4.62 20.21 -7.66
C ALA A 291 4.62 18.69 -7.75
N THR A 292 4.17 18.01 -6.68
CA THR A 292 4.03 16.55 -6.63
C THR A 292 2.96 16.08 -7.60
N PRO A 293 3.30 15.22 -8.60
CA PRO A 293 2.30 14.56 -9.44
C PRO A 293 1.43 13.64 -8.58
N SER A 294 0.17 14.01 -8.41
CA SER A 294 -0.81 13.22 -7.69
C SER A 294 -2.15 13.30 -8.45
N PRO A 295 -2.55 12.21 -9.09
CA PRO A 295 -1.91 10.91 -9.18
C PRO A 295 -0.60 10.93 -10.00
N GLY A 296 0.28 9.93 -9.77
CA GLY A 296 1.55 9.76 -10.47
C GLY A 296 1.41 9.26 -11.92
N SER A 297 0.54 9.87 -12.71
CA SER A 297 0.29 9.53 -14.11
C SER A 297 1.24 10.30 -15.03
N ILE A 298 1.47 9.77 -16.23
CA ILE A 298 2.24 10.48 -17.26
C ILE A 298 1.62 11.86 -17.57
N PHE A 299 0.30 11.98 -17.55
CA PHE A 299 -0.39 13.24 -17.79
C PHE A 299 -0.12 14.25 -16.69
N SER A 300 -0.15 13.85 -15.42
CA SER A 300 0.18 14.72 -14.29
C SER A 300 1.64 15.15 -14.33
N VAL A 301 2.56 14.24 -14.67
CA VAL A 301 3.99 14.54 -14.82
C VAL A 301 4.20 15.60 -15.91
N VAL A 302 3.61 15.40 -17.08
CA VAL A 302 3.70 16.36 -18.19
C VAL A 302 3.07 17.71 -17.81
N ALA A 303 1.89 17.70 -17.19
CA ALA A 303 1.18 18.92 -16.79
C ALA A 303 1.94 19.75 -15.73
N LEU A 304 2.70 19.09 -14.86
CA LEU A 304 3.47 19.72 -13.79
C LEU A 304 4.95 19.94 -14.16
N SER A 305 5.37 19.59 -15.36
CA SER A 305 6.71 19.92 -15.86
C SER A 305 6.85 21.42 -16.06
N PRO A 306 8.00 22.02 -15.73
CA PRO A 306 8.26 23.43 -16.01
C PRO A 306 8.11 23.71 -17.52
N LYS A 307 7.57 24.88 -17.84
CA LYS A 307 7.49 25.35 -19.23
C LYS A 307 8.86 25.80 -19.74
#